data_c801ef5ff76c7819bbd51f1b12c47e0e
#
_entry.id   c801ef5ff76c7819bbd51f1b12c47e0e
#
_cell.length_a   1.000
_cell.length_b   1.000
_cell.length_c   1.000
_cell.angle_alpha   90.00
_cell.angle_beta   90.00
_cell.angle_gamma   90.00
#
_symmetry.space_group_name_H-M   'P 1'
#
loop_
_entity.id
_entity.type
_entity.pdbx_description
1 polymer ?
#
loop_
_entity_poly.entity_id
_entity_poly.type
_entity_poly.pdbx_seq_one_letter_code
_entity_poly.pdbx_strand_id
1 'polypeptide(L)'
;DLHSFPTRRSSDLEIVNYYGMANGLPLDDSDSQFDKTHPWKDRDPRFYHDIKYDGCQMIVKEDDGFKDWRYADMQTNGKYRDEYRGTRTGYFNYKFVSTKCNKVDDGYGWSPQIHMHIPWMRLSDVYLMYAEAAAEATGSATGSVGCKLTAVDAVNKVRERAGVAAVADKNTASLDNFMSEVRRERAVDL
;
A
#
# COMPACT_ATOMS: atom_id res chain seq x y z
N ASP A 1 8.25 33.02 -5.48
CA ASP A 1 8.59 31.70 -6.08
C ASP A 1 7.63 30.62 -5.59
N LEU A 2 6.48 30.53 -6.25
CA LEU A 2 5.40 29.59 -5.96
C LEU A 2 5.63 28.19 -6.61
N HIS A 3 6.85 27.90 -7.03
CA HIS A 3 7.18 26.69 -7.80
C HIS A 3 7.91 25.59 -7.03
N SER A 4 8.10 25.71 -5.70
CA SER A 4 8.85 24.74 -4.91
C SER A 4 8.02 23.83 -4.01
N PHE A 5 6.70 23.82 -4.11
CA PHE A 5 5.92 22.76 -3.47
C PHE A 5 5.97 21.52 -4.35
N PRO A 6 6.50 20.38 -3.85
CA PRO A 6 6.31 19.11 -4.56
C PRO A 6 4.82 18.96 -4.78
N THR A 7 4.43 18.98 -6.04
CA THR A 7 3.03 18.81 -6.40
C THR A 7 2.59 17.47 -5.81
N ARG A 8 1.51 17.44 -5.06
CA ARG A 8 0.87 16.22 -4.50
C ARG A 8 0.77 15.05 -5.50
N ARG A 9 1.02 15.32 -6.77
CA ARG A 9 0.96 14.38 -7.89
C ARG A 9 2.08 13.36 -7.92
N SER A 10 3.32 13.72 -7.51
CA SER A 10 4.43 12.76 -7.55
C SER A 10 4.41 11.83 -6.33
N SER A 11 4.09 12.35 -5.15
CA SER A 11 4.06 11.57 -3.92
C SER A 11 2.98 10.47 -3.95
N ASP A 12 1.80 10.76 -4.52
CA ASP A 12 0.72 9.77 -4.59
C ASP A 12 1.07 8.61 -5.55
N LEU A 13 1.78 8.89 -6.64
CA LEU A 13 2.27 7.86 -7.57
C LEU A 13 3.42 7.06 -6.97
N GLU A 14 4.31 7.69 -6.21
CA GLU A 14 5.39 6.99 -5.52
C GLU A 14 4.85 5.99 -4.50
N ILE A 15 3.87 6.38 -3.69
CA ILE A 15 3.22 5.47 -2.73
C ILE A 15 2.62 4.25 -3.45
N VAL A 16 1.93 4.45 -4.57
CA VAL A 16 1.36 3.35 -5.37
C VAL A 16 2.45 2.38 -5.87
N ASN A 17 3.64 2.89 -6.20
CA ASN A 17 4.75 2.08 -6.68
C ASN A 17 5.45 1.29 -5.57
N TYR A 18 5.38 1.71 -4.30
CA TYR A 18 5.89 0.93 -3.17
C TYR A 18 5.13 -0.40 -2.98
N TYR A 19 3.85 -0.45 -3.34
CA TYR A 19 3.12 -1.72 -3.41
C TYR A 19 3.69 -2.55 -4.56
N GLY A 20 4.53 -3.51 -4.23
CA GLY A 20 5.14 -4.40 -5.21
C GLY A 20 4.16 -5.42 -5.80
N MET A 21 4.70 -6.55 -6.21
CA MET A 21 3.95 -7.69 -6.71
C MET A 21 3.66 -8.70 -5.58
N ALA A 22 2.70 -9.60 -5.79
CA ALA A 22 2.37 -10.67 -4.83
C ALA A 22 3.55 -11.61 -4.56
N ASN A 23 4.49 -11.72 -5.49
CA ASN A 23 5.75 -12.45 -5.32
C ASN A 23 6.76 -11.72 -4.41
N GLY A 24 6.39 -10.59 -3.82
CA GLY A 24 7.18 -9.83 -2.86
C GLY A 24 8.25 -8.92 -3.48
N LEU A 25 8.37 -8.87 -4.81
CA LEU A 25 9.37 -8.05 -5.49
C LEU A 25 8.83 -6.64 -5.81
N PRO A 26 9.69 -5.61 -5.84
CA PRO A 26 9.31 -4.28 -6.31
C PRO A 26 9.02 -4.28 -7.82
N LEU A 27 8.29 -3.27 -8.30
CA LEU A 27 7.81 -3.22 -9.69
C LEU A 27 8.94 -3.13 -10.74
N ASP A 28 10.04 -2.50 -10.37
CA ASP A 28 11.21 -2.28 -11.23
C ASP A 28 12.19 -3.46 -11.23
N ASP A 29 11.96 -4.46 -10.39
CA ASP A 29 12.75 -5.68 -10.38
C ASP A 29 12.46 -6.52 -11.64
N SER A 30 13.53 -7.01 -12.30
CA SER A 30 13.41 -7.82 -13.52
C SER A 30 12.60 -9.11 -13.36
N ASP A 31 12.59 -9.67 -12.14
CA ASP A 31 11.92 -10.92 -11.82
C ASP A 31 10.49 -10.67 -11.24
N SER A 32 10.08 -9.41 -11.15
CA SER A 32 8.80 -9.02 -10.57
C SER A 32 7.60 -9.52 -11.38
N GLN A 33 7.79 -9.74 -12.70
CA GLN A 33 6.72 -10.04 -13.67
C GLN A 33 5.68 -8.91 -13.80
N PHE A 34 6.08 -7.68 -13.48
CA PHE A 34 5.20 -6.52 -13.61
C PHE A 34 4.90 -6.23 -15.09
N ASP A 35 3.61 -6.24 -15.44
CA ASP A 35 3.13 -5.89 -16.78
C ASP A 35 2.58 -4.46 -16.80
N LYS A 36 3.25 -3.57 -17.52
CA LYS A 36 2.83 -2.17 -17.68
C LYS A 36 1.49 -2.02 -18.41
N THR A 37 1.07 -3.02 -19.18
CA THR A 37 -0.22 -3.00 -19.88
C THR A 37 -1.37 -3.43 -18.99
N HIS A 38 -1.07 -4.15 -17.91
CA HIS A 38 -2.01 -4.59 -16.88
C HIS A 38 -1.46 -4.22 -15.48
N PRO A 39 -1.30 -2.93 -15.16
CA PRO A 39 -0.53 -2.46 -14.02
C PRO A 39 -1.11 -2.83 -12.66
N TRP A 40 -2.32 -3.34 -12.63
CA TRP A 40 -3.03 -3.73 -11.41
C TRP A 40 -3.10 -5.24 -11.21
N LYS A 41 -2.55 -6.03 -12.15
CA LYS A 41 -2.57 -7.49 -12.06
C LYS A 41 -1.48 -8.00 -11.12
N ASP A 42 -1.81 -9.01 -10.33
CA ASP A 42 -0.88 -9.76 -9.46
C ASP A 42 -0.06 -8.86 -8.50
N ARG A 43 -0.63 -7.74 -8.07
CA ARG A 43 -0.02 -6.81 -7.11
C ARG A 43 -0.07 -7.38 -5.68
N ASP A 44 0.73 -6.79 -4.80
CA ASP A 44 0.62 -6.99 -3.35
C ASP A 44 -0.85 -6.92 -2.92
N PRO A 45 -1.37 -7.89 -2.14
CA PRO A 45 -2.78 -7.89 -1.71
C PRO A 45 -3.22 -6.59 -1.01
N ARG A 46 -2.32 -5.91 -0.30
CA ARG A 46 -2.60 -4.62 0.34
C ARG A 46 -2.90 -3.51 -0.67
N PHE A 47 -2.34 -3.59 -1.88
CA PHE A 47 -2.65 -2.65 -2.95
C PHE A 47 -4.16 -2.59 -3.22
N TYR A 48 -4.83 -3.73 -3.33
CA TYR A 48 -6.26 -3.79 -3.63
C TYR A 48 -7.14 -3.31 -2.47
N HIS A 49 -6.60 -3.37 -1.27
CA HIS A 49 -7.28 -2.87 -0.08
C HIS A 49 -7.11 -1.36 0.09
N ASP A 50 -5.89 -0.87 -0.08
CA ASP A 50 -5.49 0.49 0.29
C ASP A 50 -5.60 1.49 -0.86
N ILE A 51 -5.61 1.00 -2.12
CA ILE A 51 -5.58 1.83 -3.32
C ILE A 51 -6.81 1.53 -4.19
N LYS A 52 -7.52 2.58 -4.58
CA LYS A 52 -8.53 2.50 -5.62
C LYS A 52 -7.94 2.93 -6.95
N TYR A 53 -8.23 2.17 -8.00
CA TYR A 53 -7.71 2.31 -9.35
C TYR A 53 -8.83 2.21 -10.37
N ASP A 54 -8.56 2.53 -11.62
CA ASP A 54 -9.54 2.51 -12.69
C ASP A 54 -10.23 1.14 -12.85
N GLY A 55 -11.55 1.14 -12.98
CA GLY A 55 -12.37 -0.07 -13.10
C GLY A 55 -12.63 -0.81 -11.78
N CYS A 56 -12.01 -0.44 -10.65
CA CYS A 56 -12.31 -1.10 -9.38
C CYS A 56 -13.68 -0.71 -8.82
N GLN A 57 -14.26 -1.59 -8.00
CA GLN A 57 -15.54 -1.31 -7.37
C GLN A 57 -15.39 -0.26 -6.26
N MET A 58 -16.19 0.82 -6.37
CA MET A 58 -16.24 1.93 -5.42
C MET A 58 -17.46 1.85 -4.52
N ILE A 59 -18.59 1.41 -5.06
CA ILE A 59 -19.87 1.31 -4.37
C ILE A 59 -20.34 -0.14 -4.46
N VAL A 60 -20.67 -0.76 -3.34
CA VAL A 60 -21.13 -2.16 -3.27
C VAL A 60 -22.62 -2.25 -3.50
N LYS A 61 -23.40 -1.38 -2.83
CA LYS A 61 -24.86 -1.39 -2.89
C LYS A 61 -25.35 -0.86 -4.23
N GLU A 62 -26.32 -1.57 -4.83
CA GLU A 62 -27.00 -1.09 -6.02
C GLU A 62 -28.02 -0.01 -5.65
N ASP A 63 -27.94 1.11 -6.36
CA ASP A 63 -28.88 2.21 -6.30
C ASP A 63 -28.93 2.83 -7.69
N ASP A 64 -30.13 2.92 -8.28
CA ASP A 64 -30.32 3.42 -9.64
C ASP A 64 -29.78 4.83 -9.85
N GLY A 65 -29.79 5.65 -8.83
CA GLY A 65 -29.22 7.01 -8.88
C GLY A 65 -27.70 7.06 -8.90
N PHE A 66 -27.03 5.97 -8.55
CA PHE A 66 -25.56 5.90 -8.41
C PHE A 66 -24.92 4.77 -9.21
N LYS A 67 -25.66 4.06 -10.05
CA LYS A 67 -25.14 2.93 -10.84
C LYS A 67 -23.92 3.28 -11.68
N ASP A 68 -23.88 4.50 -12.21
CA ASP A 68 -22.75 5.02 -13.00
C ASP A 68 -21.50 5.34 -12.17
N TRP A 69 -21.61 5.34 -10.82
CA TRP A 69 -20.53 5.56 -9.87
C TRP A 69 -20.07 4.26 -9.20
N ARG A 70 -20.69 3.14 -9.56
CA ARG A 70 -20.39 1.84 -8.93
C ARG A 70 -18.94 1.41 -9.16
N TYR A 71 -18.44 1.64 -10.37
CA TYR A 71 -17.08 1.34 -10.75
C TYR A 71 -16.31 2.65 -11.01
N ALA A 72 -15.04 2.64 -10.63
CA ALA A 72 -14.19 3.79 -10.85
C ALA A 72 -13.94 4.00 -12.34
N ASP A 73 -14.26 5.19 -12.84
CA ASP A 73 -13.88 5.68 -14.16
C ASP A 73 -12.85 6.79 -13.96
N MET A 74 -11.57 6.39 -13.91
CA MET A 74 -10.44 7.26 -13.64
C MET A 74 -9.63 7.59 -14.89
N GLN A 75 -10.16 7.27 -16.07
CA GLN A 75 -9.61 7.69 -17.35
C GLN A 75 -9.70 9.21 -17.51
N THR A 76 -8.95 9.78 -18.43
CA THR A 76 -9.07 11.21 -18.77
C THR A 76 -10.50 11.51 -19.18
N ASN A 77 -11.13 12.50 -18.55
CA ASN A 77 -12.55 12.86 -18.65
C ASN A 77 -13.54 11.87 -17.99
N GLY A 78 -13.06 10.86 -17.29
CA GLY A 78 -13.91 9.97 -16.52
C GLY A 78 -14.53 10.66 -15.29
N LYS A 79 -15.62 10.11 -14.77
CA LYS A 79 -16.37 10.67 -13.63
C LYS A 79 -15.54 10.87 -12.38
N TYR A 80 -14.52 10.04 -12.16
CA TYR A 80 -13.61 10.13 -11.01
C TYR A 80 -12.34 10.93 -11.30
N ARG A 81 -12.26 11.60 -12.47
CA ARG A 81 -11.16 12.51 -12.87
C ARG A 81 -11.58 13.97 -12.92
N ASP A 82 -12.66 14.33 -12.26
CA ASP A 82 -13.16 15.69 -12.16
C ASP A 82 -12.08 16.65 -11.58
N GLU A 83 -12.01 17.86 -12.12
CA GLU A 83 -11.01 18.85 -11.74
C GLU A 83 -11.11 19.26 -10.27
N TYR A 84 -12.30 19.25 -9.69
CA TYR A 84 -12.57 19.74 -8.33
C TYR A 84 -12.66 18.62 -7.30
N ARG A 85 -13.17 17.45 -7.67
CA ARG A 85 -13.50 16.37 -6.73
C ARG A 85 -12.82 15.04 -7.04
N GLY A 86 -12.27 14.90 -8.24
CA GLY A 86 -11.65 13.68 -8.72
C GLY A 86 -10.18 13.54 -8.36
N THR A 87 -9.64 12.38 -8.65
CA THR A 87 -8.20 12.14 -8.57
C THR A 87 -7.47 12.74 -9.76
N ARG A 88 -6.32 13.36 -9.52
CA ARG A 88 -5.44 13.85 -10.59
C ARG A 88 -4.43 12.80 -11.06
N THR A 89 -4.19 11.78 -10.25
CA THR A 89 -3.18 10.73 -10.50
C THR A 89 -3.78 9.47 -11.12
N GLY A 90 -5.10 9.30 -11.08
CA GLY A 90 -5.78 8.06 -11.46
C GLY A 90 -5.87 7.04 -10.33
N TYR A 91 -5.53 7.45 -9.09
CA TYR A 91 -5.63 6.62 -7.90
C TYR A 91 -6.26 7.39 -6.76
N PHE A 92 -6.95 6.69 -5.86
CA PHE A 92 -7.32 7.20 -4.54
C PHE A 92 -6.65 6.38 -3.46
N ASN A 93 -6.14 7.03 -2.44
CA ASN A 93 -5.77 6.38 -1.20
C ASN A 93 -7.05 6.03 -0.42
N TYR A 94 -7.25 4.75 -0.17
CA TYR A 94 -8.39 4.20 0.55
C TYR A 94 -8.02 3.65 1.92
N LYS A 95 -6.74 3.74 2.30
CA LYS A 95 -6.26 3.36 3.62
C LYS A 95 -6.96 4.24 4.67
N PHE A 96 -7.45 3.63 5.72
CA PHE A 96 -8.24 4.28 6.79
C PHE A 96 -9.62 4.81 6.35
N VAL A 97 -10.08 4.51 5.15
CA VAL A 97 -11.44 4.84 4.73
C VAL A 97 -12.36 3.65 5.01
N SER A 98 -13.46 3.89 5.72
CA SER A 98 -14.47 2.86 5.91
C SER A 98 -15.26 2.65 4.62
N THR A 99 -15.36 1.40 4.17
CA THR A 99 -16.21 1.04 3.03
C THR A 99 -17.71 1.25 3.29
N LYS A 100 -18.09 1.43 4.56
CA LYS A 100 -19.48 1.68 4.98
C LYS A 100 -19.78 3.17 5.19
N CYS A 101 -18.90 4.07 4.77
CA CYS A 101 -19.03 5.52 4.96
C CYS A 101 -19.48 6.27 3.71
N ASN A 102 -20.14 5.63 2.77
CA ASN A 102 -20.72 6.34 1.64
C ASN A 102 -22.26 6.34 1.72
N LYS A 103 -22.86 7.27 0.99
CA LYS A 103 -24.34 7.48 1.00
C LYS A 103 -25.12 6.24 0.55
N VAL A 104 -24.52 5.41 -0.28
CA VAL A 104 -25.18 4.27 -0.92
C VAL A 104 -25.03 2.99 -0.12
N ASP A 105 -23.85 2.77 0.46
CA ASP A 105 -23.50 1.52 1.15
C ASP A 105 -23.83 1.49 2.65
N ASP A 106 -24.55 2.43 3.19
CA ASP A 106 -24.82 2.67 4.59
C ASP A 106 -23.78 3.57 5.31
N GLY A 107 -24.27 4.34 6.26
CA GLY A 107 -23.42 5.10 7.16
C GLY A 107 -22.77 6.32 6.55
N TYR A 108 -23.34 6.87 5.49
CA TYR A 108 -22.91 8.18 5.00
C TYR A 108 -23.13 9.24 6.08
N GLY A 109 -22.05 9.87 6.43
CA GLY A 109 -21.96 10.84 7.50
C GLY A 109 -21.23 10.26 8.71
N TRP A 110 -20.94 11.13 9.64
CA TRP A 110 -20.32 10.81 10.92
C TRP A 110 -21.34 10.09 11.81
N SER A 111 -21.69 8.88 11.44
CA SER A 111 -22.58 8.06 12.25
C SER A 111 -21.88 7.68 13.56
N PRO A 112 -22.55 7.77 14.69
CA PRO A 112 -22.02 7.27 15.97
C PRO A 112 -21.71 5.77 15.96
N GLN A 113 -22.09 5.06 14.89
CA GLN A 113 -21.82 3.64 14.69
C GLN A 113 -20.48 3.37 13.99
N ILE A 114 -19.79 4.40 13.48
CA ILE A 114 -18.50 4.25 12.83
C ILE A 114 -17.43 4.79 13.77
N HIS A 115 -16.81 3.89 14.51
CA HIS A 115 -15.67 4.20 15.35
C HIS A 115 -14.38 4.07 14.54
N MET A 116 -13.85 5.21 14.08
CA MET A 116 -12.52 5.23 13.46
C MET A 116 -11.47 5.20 14.56
N HIS A 117 -10.65 4.15 14.55
CA HIS A 117 -9.49 4.04 15.41
C HIS A 117 -8.22 4.26 14.59
N ILE A 118 -7.49 5.31 14.90
CA ILE A 118 -6.15 5.55 14.32
C ILE A 118 -5.15 4.95 15.32
N PRO A 119 -4.48 3.83 14.96
CA PRO A 119 -3.51 3.23 15.86
C PRO A 119 -2.26 4.12 15.94
N TRP A 120 -1.78 4.37 17.16
CA TRP A 120 -0.53 5.09 17.39
C TRP A 120 0.69 4.23 17.09
N MET A 121 0.58 2.93 17.32
CA MET A 121 1.62 1.95 17.05
C MET A 121 0.95 0.61 16.74
N ARG A 122 1.47 -0.11 15.76
CA ARG A 122 1.02 -1.46 15.43
C ARG A 122 2.14 -2.46 15.65
N LEU A 123 1.80 -3.72 15.85
CA LEU A 123 2.80 -4.78 16.02
C LEU A 123 3.73 -4.89 14.82
N SER A 124 3.24 -4.62 13.61
CA SER A 124 4.08 -4.57 12.41
C SER A 124 5.16 -3.50 12.49
N ASP A 125 4.86 -2.34 13.07
CA ASP A 125 5.86 -1.29 13.29
C ASP A 125 6.97 -1.76 14.22
N VAL A 126 6.61 -2.47 15.30
CA VAL A 126 7.60 -3.06 16.23
C VAL A 126 8.50 -4.09 15.53
N TYR A 127 7.91 -4.97 14.69
CA TYR A 127 8.70 -5.93 13.91
C TYR A 127 9.65 -5.25 12.94
N LEU A 128 9.21 -4.20 12.25
CA LEU A 128 10.04 -3.50 11.29
C LEU A 128 11.14 -2.66 11.97
N MET A 129 10.85 -2.03 13.11
CA MET A 129 11.89 -1.38 13.93
C MET A 129 12.93 -2.37 14.44
N TYR A 130 12.48 -3.55 14.89
CA TYR A 130 13.41 -4.61 15.30
C TYR A 130 14.26 -5.09 14.12
N ALA A 131 13.66 -5.33 12.96
CA ALA A 131 14.36 -5.77 11.75
C ALA A 131 15.47 -4.78 11.35
N GLU A 132 15.15 -3.49 11.33
CA GLU A 132 16.12 -2.42 11.07
C GLU A 132 17.26 -2.43 12.09
N ALA A 133 16.94 -2.40 13.38
CA ALA A 133 17.93 -2.35 14.45
C ALA A 133 18.84 -3.61 14.47
N ALA A 134 18.27 -4.80 14.29
CA ALA A 134 19.01 -6.04 14.30
C ALA A 134 19.93 -6.17 13.07
N ALA A 135 19.45 -5.77 11.88
CA ALA A 135 20.28 -5.77 10.67
C ALA A 135 21.43 -4.79 10.76
N GLU A 136 21.20 -3.57 11.22
CA GLU A 136 22.25 -2.58 11.42
C GLU A 136 23.29 -3.01 12.47
N ALA A 137 22.85 -3.53 13.60
CA ALA A 137 23.74 -3.96 14.68
C ALA A 137 24.63 -5.14 14.30
N THR A 138 24.16 -6.01 13.40
CA THR A 138 24.89 -7.23 13.01
C THR A 138 25.53 -7.15 11.62
N GLY A 139 25.19 -6.12 10.84
CA GLY A 139 25.61 -5.99 9.45
C GLY A 139 24.96 -7.02 8.51
N SER A 140 23.86 -7.68 8.91
CA SER A 140 23.28 -8.80 8.18
C SER A 140 21.76 -8.90 8.30
N ALA A 141 21.08 -9.24 7.22
CA ALA A 141 19.66 -9.56 7.21
C ALA A 141 19.30 -10.78 8.09
N THR A 142 20.24 -11.70 8.28
CA THR A 142 20.04 -12.92 9.11
C THR A 142 20.51 -12.73 10.56
N GLY A 143 20.93 -11.51 10.90
CA GLY A 143 21.33 -11.17 12.25
C GLY A 143 20.16 -11.10 13.23
N SER A 144 20.44 -11.35 14.50
CA SER A 144 19.46 -11.26 15.59
C SER A 144 20.09 -10.61 16.83
N VAL A 145 19.29 -9.83 17.56
CA VAL A 145 19.74 -9.13 18.78
C VAL A 145 18.70 -9.32 19.89
N GLY A 146 19.13 -9.81 21.03
CA GLY A 146 18.29 -9.94 22.22
C GLY A 146 17.24 -11.07 22.18
N CYS A 147 17.01 -11.68 21.03
CA CYS A 147 16.11 -12.84 20.88
C CYS A 147 16.54 -13.71 19.70
N LYS A 148 15.83 -14.82 19.46
CA LYS A 148 16.14 -15.74 18.34
C LYS A 148 15.58 -15.31 17.00
N LEU A 149 14.73 -14.27 16.95
CA LEU A 149 14.13 -13.76 15.72
C LEU A 149 15.22 -13.06 14.90
N THR A 150 15.39 -13.44 13.64
CA THR A 150 16.30 -12.73 12.74
C THR A 150 15.64 -11.47 12.16
N ALA A 151 16.45 -10.54 11.64
CA ALA A 151 15.93 -9.33 11.01
C ALA A 151 14.99 -9.66 9.83
N VAL A 152 15.39 -10.60 8.97
CA VAL A 152 14.56 -11.03 7.84
C VAL A 152 13.29 -11.75 8.27
N ASP A 153 13.35 -12.57 9.33
CA ASP A 153 12.15 -13.24 9.86
C ASP A 153 11.14 -12.21 10.40
N ALA A 154 11.61 -11.15 11.01
CA ALA A 154 10.73 -10.08 11.49
C ALA A 154 9.97 -9.40 10.33
N VAL A 155 10.63 -9.11 9.21
CA VAL A 155 9.98 -8.62 7.99
C VAL A 155 9.00 -9.66 7.43
N ASN A 156 9.41 -10.93 7.38
CA ASN A 156 8.58 -12.00 6.85
C ASN A 156 7.31 -12.25 7.69
N LYS A 157 7.32 -11.98 9.00
CA LYS A 157 6.09 -11.97 9.82
C LYS A 157 5.06 -10.97 9.34
N VAL A 158 5.50 -9.78 8.92
CA VAL A 158 4.61 -8.75 8.36
C VAL A 158 4.07 -9.18 6.99
N ARG A 159 4.93 -9.72 6.13
CA ARG A 159 4.58 -10.20 4.79
C ARG A 159 3.64 -11.40 4.82
N GLU A 160 3.91 -12.37 5.69
CA GLU A 160 3.05 -13.55 5.90
C GLU A 160 1.62 -13.13 6.24
N ARG A 161 1.45 -12.19 7.16
CA ARG A 161 0.14 -11.63 7.51
C ARG A 161 -0.55 -10.97 6.32
N ALA A 162 0.22 -10.30 5.47
CA ALA A 162 -0.29 -9.58 4.29
C ALA A 162 -0.55 -10.50 3.09
N GLY A 163 -0.14 -11.78 3.15
CA GLY A 163 -0.26 -12.71 2.03
C GLY A 163 0.75 -12.44 0.90
N VAL A 164 1.89 -11.80 1.24
CA VAL A 164 2.98 -11.51 0.30
C VAL A 164 4.10 -12.53 0.49
N ALA A 165 4.78 -12.91 -0.58
CA ALA A 165 5.92 -13.81 -0.49
C ALA A 165 7.04 -13.24 0.41
N ALA A 166 7.82 -14.12 0.99
CA ALA A 166 8.97 -13.77 1.83
C ALA A 166 9.99 -12.91 1.06
N VAL A 167 10.84 -12.21 1.81
CA VAL A 167 11.95 -11.44 1.22
C VAL A 167 12.83 -12.38 0.39
N ALA A 168 13.06 -12.03 -0.86
CA ALA A 168 13.86 -12.84 -1.78
C ALA A 168 15.34 -12.87 -1.35
N ASP A 169 16.02 -13.99 -1.57
CA ASP A 169 17.43 -14.19 -1.17
C ASP A 169 18.36 -13.09 -1.74
N LYS A 170 18.11 -12.65 -2.96
CA LYS A 170 18.89 -11.55 -3.57
C LYS A 170 18.80 -10.24 -2.78
N ASN A 171 17.69 -10.01 -2.09
CA ASN A 171 17.46 -8.81 -1.28
C ASN A 171 17.99 -8.97 0.16
N THR A 172 18.43 -10.17 0.55
CA THR A 172 19.13 -10.42 1.82
C THR A 172 20.65 -10.51 1.65
N ALA A 173 21.15 -10.50 0.40
CA ALA A 173 22.56 -10.70 0.08
C ALA A 173 23.46 -9.52 0.52
N SER A 174 22.91 -8.33 0.69
CA SER A 174 23.62 -7.16 1.25
C SER A 174 22.73 -6.42 2.25
N LEU A 175 23.36 -5.72 3.18
CA LEU A 175 22.66 -4.90 4.15
C LEU A 175 21.85 -3.80 3.46
N ASP A 176 22.40 -3.11 2.46
CA ASP A 176 21.74 -2.02 1.74
C ASP A 176 20.48 -2.49 1.03
N ASN A 177 20.52 -3.64 0.35
CA ASN A 177 19.36 -4.22 -0.31
C ASN A 177 18.28 -4.58 0.71
N PHE A 178 18.67 -5.20 1.81
CA PHE A 178 17.72 -5.57 2.87
C PHE A 178 17.09 -4.33 3.52
N MET A 179 17.87 -3.30 3.81
CA MET A 179 17.37 -2.04 4.37
C MET A 179 16.39 -1.32 3.41
N SER A 180 16.62 -1.44 2.11
CA SER A 180 15.67 -0.94 1.10
C SER A 180 14.33 -1.68 1.17
N GLU A 181 14.35 -3.01 1.36
CA GLU A 181 13.15 -3.81 1.58
C GLU A 181 12.43 -3.46 2.88
N VAL A 182 13.15 -3.25 3.98
CA VAL A 182 12.57 -2.82 5.26
C VAL A 182 11.85 -1.48 5.11
N ARG A 183 12.48 -0.51 4.42
CA ARG A 183 11.88 0.81 4.16
C ARG A 183 10.64 0.71 3.28
N ARG A 184 10.69 -0.12 2.23
CA ARG A 184 9.54 -0.37 1.36
C ARG A 184 8.41 -1.01 2.14
N GLU A 185 8.69 -2.01 2.97
CA GLU A 185 7.69 -2.68 3.80
C GLU A 185 7.01 -1.71 4.79
N ARG A 186 7.80 -0.80 5.39
CA ARG A 186 7.25 0.27 6.25
C ARG A 186 6.31 1.19 5.49
N ALA A 187 6.70 1.61 4.28
CA ALA A 187 5.88 2.53 3.46
C ALA A 187 4.54 1.93 3.04
N VAL A 188 4.50 0.59 2.87
CA VAL A 188 3.27 -0.13 2.48
C VAL A 188 2.40 -0.46 3.68
N ASP A 189 3.00 -0.94 4.77
CA ASP A 189 2.23 -1.46 5.89
C ASP A 189 1.77 -0.34 6.85
N LEU A 190 2.56 0.69 7.07
CA LEU A 190 2.31 1.77 8.03
C LEU A 190 1.77 3.03 7.36
#